data_7cb6566cd7e47f24129e044ce29c0446
#
_entry.id   7cb6566cd7e47f24129e044ce29c0446
#
_cell.length_a   1.000
_cell.length_b   1.000
_cell.length_c   1.000
_cell.angle_alpha   90.00
_cell.angle_beta   90.00
_cell.angle_gamma   90.00
#
_symmetry.space_group_name_H-M   'P 1'
#
loop_
_entity.id
_entity.type
_entity.pdbx_description
1 polymer ?
#
loop_
_entity_poly.entity_id
_entity_poly.type
_entity_poly.pdbx_seq_one_letter_code
_entity_poly.pdbx_strand_id
1 'polypeptide(L)'
;MLSYNILNKKISMTNFLYRNLRNISTFRKNIELSINERFKKNIEPEILNYDEVNYLINELKSPQENEEVFFINQFKNRILPGVDNTSKLKANFLLDIVENRSHSPLIDKIDAIKILGTMQGGYSIEALIHILKNDNNTILSETVCKELKNNILLFDYFYNIEELYKSGNIHAKNILES
;
A
#
# COMPACT_ATOMS: atom_id res chain seq x y z
N MET A 1 4.00 37.03 -27.86
CA MET A 1 4.77 36.33 -26.80
C MET A 1 3.96 35.29 -25.99
N LEU A 2 2.69 35.54 -25.70
CA LEU A 2 1.84 34.60 -24.95
C LEU A 2 1.55 33.25 -25.68
N SER A 3 1.39 33.27 -27.01
CA SER A 3 1.09 32.04 -27.79
C SER A 3 2.27 31.07 -27.86
N TYR A 4 3.51 31.54 -27.84
CA TYR A 4 4.71 30.69 -27.89
C TYR A 4 4.93 29.93 -26.59
N ASN A 5 4.62 30.54 -25.44
CA ASN A 5 4.71 29.89 -24.13
C ASN A 5 3.66 28.79 -23.90
N ILE A 6 2.45 28.98 -24.47
CA ILE A 6 1.38 27.99 -24.38
C ILE A 6 1.71 26.77 -25.25
N LEU A 7 2.27 26.99 -26.44
CA LEU A 7 2.67 25.92 -27.34
C LEU A 7 3.80 25.06 -26.76
N ASN A 8 4.83 25.70 -26.21
CA ASN A 8 5.95 25.01 -25.56
C ASN A 8 5.52 24.25 -24.30
N LYS A 9 4.58 24.78 -23.52
CA LYS A 9 4.00 24.10 -22.37
C LYS A 9 3.17 22.87 -22.77
N LYS A 10 2.41 22.96 -23.87
CA LYS A 10 1.68 21.82 -24.46
C LYS A 10 2.63 20.74 -24.98
N ILE A 11 3.67 21.10 -25.71
CA ILE A 11 4.67 20.16 -26.25
C ILE A 11 5.43 19.47 -25.10
N SER A 12 5.81 20.22 -24.05
CA SER A 12 6.45 19.65 -22.86
C SER A 12 5.54 18.68 -22.12
N MET A 13 4.26 19.02 -21.97
CA MET A 13 3.25 18.15 -21.34
C MET A 13 2.97 16.88 -22.17
N THR A 14 2.89 17.03 -23.49
CA THR A 14 2.69 15.88 -24.40
C THR A 14 3.90 14.96 -24.37
N ASN A 15 5.12 15.49 -24.39
CA ASN A 15 6.35 14.70 -24.29
C ASN A 15 6.49 14.02 -22.91
N PHE A 16 6.06 14.66 -21.83
CA PHE A 16 5.99 14.07 -20.50
C PHE A 16 4.97 12.93 -20.45
N LEU A 17 3.78 13.11 -21.01
CA LEU A 17 2.75 12.09 -21.12
C LEU A 17 3.21 10.91 -21.98
N TYR A 18 3.79 11.15 -23.16
CA TYR A 18 4.32 10.08 -24.02
C TYR A 18 5.48 9.31 -23.35
N ARG A 19 6.32 9.98 -22.57
CA ARG A 19 7.42 9.33 -21.82
C ARG A 19 6.87 8.44 -20.71
N ASN A 20 5.86 8.90 -19.98
CA ASN A 20 5.20 8.13 -18.94
C ASN A 20 4.42 6.94 -19.53
N LEU A 21 3.63 7.13 -20.60
CA LEU A 21 2.94 6.05 -21.31
C LEU A 21 3.91 4.96 -21.80
N ARG A 22 5.07 5.36 -22.30
CA ARG A 22 6.10 4.41 -22.77
C ARG A 22 6.72 3.62 -21.63
N ASN A 23 6.94 4.25 -20.46
CA ASN A 23 7.51 3.60 -19.29
C ASN A 23 6.50 2.63 -18.63
N ILE A 24 5.23 3.01 -18.52
CA ILE A 24 4.17 2.15 -17.98
C ILE A 24 3.97 0.92 -18.87
N SER A 25 3.82 1.10 -20.17
CA SER A 25 3.73 -0.01 -21.11
C SER A 25 4.93 -0.96 -21.02
N THR A 26 6.12 -0.45 -20.73
CA THR A 26 7.33 -1.27 -20.57
C THR A 26 7.32 -2.02 -19.23
N PHE A 27 6.96 -1.38 -18.13
CA PHE A 27 6.86 -2.00 -16.82
C PHE A 27 5.84 -3.16 -16.84
N ARG A 28 4.62 -2.88 -17.28
CA ARG A 28 3.58 -3.90 -17.40
C ARG A 28 4.01 -5.06 -18.29
N LYS A 29 4.55 -4.76 -19.45
CA LYS A 29 5.03 -5.78 -20.40
C LYS A 29 6.11 -6.67 -19.79
N ASN A 30 7.06 -6.10 -19.05
CA ASN A 30 8.12 -6.88 -18.41
C ASN A 30 7.54 -7.78 -17.30
N ILE A 31 6.63 -7.26 -16.48
CA ILE A 31 5.95 -8.04 -15.45
C ILE A 31 5.12 -9.16 -16.07
N GLU A 32 4.33 -8.90 -17.12
CA GLU A 32 3.52 -9.91 -17.81
C GLU A 32 4.38 -10.97 -18.50
N LEU A 33 5.51 -10.60 -19.08
CA LEU A 33 6.47 -11.55 -19.67
C LEU A 33 7.06 -12.48 -18.60
N SER A 34 7.53 -11.90 -17.48
CA SER A 34 8.05 -12.68 -16.35
C SER A 34 7.01 -13.66 -15.79
N ILE A 35 5.76 -13.21 -15.61
CA ILE A 35 4.67 -14.07 -15.16
C ILE A 35 4.44 -15.22 -16.13
N ASN A 36 4.34 -14.95 -17.43
CA ASN A 36 4.08 -15.96 -18.45
C ASN A 36 5.20 -16.98 -18.57
N GLU A 37 6.47 -16.56 -18.47
CA GLU A 37 7.62 -17.46 -18.50
C GLU A 37 7.65 -18.41 -17.29
N ARG A 38 7.33 -17.87 -16.09
CA ARG A 38 7.30 -18.66 -14.87
C ARG A 38 6.10 -19.61 -14.85
N PHE A 39 4.94 -19.14 -15.31
CA PHE A 39 3.75 -19.97 -15.45
C PHE A 39 3.96 -21.20 -16.35
N LYS A 40 4.66 -21.05 -17.49
CA LYS A 40 5.05 -22.17 -18.36
C LYS A 40 5.92 -23.22 -17.65
N LYS A 41 6.62 -22.83 -16.60
CA LYS A 41 7.50 -23.70 -15.80
C LYS A 41 6.81 -24.19 -14.51
N ASN A 42 5.52 -23.90 -14.30
CA ASN A 42 4.79 -24.13 -13.04
C ASN A 42 5.50 -23.52 -11.81
N ILE A 43 6.08 -22.33 -11.98
CA ILE A 43 6.73 -21.57 -10.92
C ILE A 43 5.88 -20.33 -10.62
N GLU A 44 5.69 -20.02 -9.32
CA GLU A 44 4.96 -18.83 -8.88
C GLU A 44 5.57 -17.54 -9.46
N PRO A 45 4.75 -16.52 -9.71
CA PRO A 45 5.22 -15.23 -10.16
C PRO A 45 6.29 -14.65 -9.22
N GLU A 46 7.28 -13.97 -9.79
CA GLU A 46 8.35 -13.34 -9.03
C GLU A 46 7.82 -12.16 -8.20
N ILE A 47 8.31 -12.02 -6.97
CA ILE A 47 8.00 -10.86 -6.12
C ILE A 47 8.64 -9.60 -6.70
N LEU A 48 8.03 -8.45 -6.45
CA LEU A 48 8.56 -7.17 -6.90
C LEU A 48 9.75 -6.75 -6.03
N ASN A 49 10.78 -6.23 -6.67
CA ASN A 49 11.93 -5.64 -5.99
C ASN A 49 11.61 -4.21 -5.48
N TYR A 50 12.57 -3.60 -4.78
CA TYR A 50 12.39 -2.29 -4.16
C TYR A 50 12.04 -1.18 -5.16
N ASP A 51 12.72 -1.13 -6.31
CA ASP A 51 12.50 -0.10 -7.32
C ASP A 51 11.15 -0.28 -8.02
N GLU A 52 10.75 -1.53 -8.26
CA GLU A 52 9.44 -1.88 -8.81
C GLU A 52 8.30 -1.52 -7.85
N VAL A 53 8.46 -1.77 -6.56
CA VAL A 53 7.45 -1.37 -5.54
C VAL A 53 7.36 0.14 -5.44
N ASN A 54 8.48 0.84 -5.45
CA ASN A 54 8.49 2.31 -5.39
C ASN A 54 7.83 2.93 -6.64
N TYR A 55 8.12 2.37 -7.83
CA TYR A 55 7.45 2.74 -9.06
C TYR A 55 5.93 2.52 -8.97
N LEU A 56 5.52 1.33 -8.52
CA LEU A 56 4.11 0.94 -8.36
C LEU A 56 3.36 1.88 -7.40
N ILE A 57 3.96 2.25 -6.28
CA ILE A 57 3.39 3.23 -5.33
C ILE A 57 3.15 4.58 -6.00
N ASN A 58 4.07 5.03 -6.84
CA ASN A 58 3.89 6.30 -7.57
C ASN A 58 2.75 6.22 -8.60
N GLU A 59 2.60 5.09 -9.28
CA GLU A 59 1.47 4.87 -10.19
C GLU A 59 0.13 4.79 -9.44
N LEU A 60 0.08 4.19 -8.25
CA LEU A 60 -1.13 4.12 -7.43
C LEU A 60 -1.62 5.49 -6.94
N LYS A 61 -0.75 6.50 -6.86
CA LYS A 61 -1.14 7.87 -6.50
C LYS A 61 -1.88 8.59 -7.63
N SER A 62 -1.59 8.24 -8.88
CA SER A 62 -2.22 8.82 -10.07
C SER A 62 -2.25 7.80 -11.20
N PRO A 63 -3.08 6.75 -11.08
CA PRO A 63 -3.13 5.67 -12.05
C PRO A 63 -3.65 6.17 -13.39
N GLN A 64 -3.16 5.56 -14.47
CA GLN A 64 -3.68 5.82 -15.81
C GLN A 64 -4.92 4.96 -16.08
N GLU A 65 -5.80 5.48 -16.93
CA GLU A 65 -7.00 4.77 -17.37
C GLU A 65 -6.66 3.35 -17.87
N ASN A 66 -7.45 2.39 -17.44
CA ASN A 66 -7.35 0.96 -17.78
C ASN A 66 -6.12 0.22 -17.20
N GLU A 67 -5.32 0.85 -16.33
CA GLU A 67 -4.19 0.20 -15.65
C GLU A 67 -4.47 -0.06 -14.16
N GLU A 68 -5.56 0.47 -13.62
CA GLU A 68 -5.92 0.45 -12.19
C GLU A 68 -5.94 -0.97 -11.63
N VAL A 69 -6.64 -1.88 -12.33
CA VAL A 69 -6.78 -3.28 -11.92
C VAL A 69 -5.44 -3.99 -11.92
N PHE A 70 -4.58 -3.69 -12.89
CA PHE A 70 -3.25 -4.27 -12.95
C PHE A 70 -2.40 -3.81 -11.77
N PHE A 71 -2.30 -2.49 -11.52
CA PHE A 71 -1.46 -1.96 -10.45
C PHE A 71 -1.92 -2.39 -9.07
N ILE A 72 -3.23 -2.34 -8.78
CA ILE A 72 -3.74 -2.77 -7.48
C ILE A 72 -3.51 -4.26 -7.23
N ASN A 73 -3.60 -5.11 -8.26
CA ASN A 73 -3.30 -6.53 -8.15
C ASN A 73 -1.81 -6.79 -7.87
N GLN A 74 -0.90 -6.09 -8.56
CA GLN A 74 0.53 -6.21 -8.27
C GLN A 74 0.83 -5.77 -6.84
N PHE A 75 0.27 -4.65 -6.39
CA PHE A 75 0.47 -4.12 -5.05
C PHE A 75 -0.04 -5.05 -3.94
N LYS A 76 -1.20 -5.67 -4.14
CA LYS A 76 -1.75 -6.61 -3.15
C LYS A 76 -0.97 -7.91 -3.08
N ASN A 77 -0.58 -8.47 -4.23
CA ASN A 77 -0.20 -9.88 -4.34
C ASN A 77 1.27 -10.14 -4.66
N ARG A 78 2.04 -9.12 -5.08
CA ARG A 78 3.42 -9.30 -5.55
C ARG A 78 4.47 -8.66 -4.66
N ILE A 79 4.08 -8.17 -3.50
CA ILE A 79 4.96 -7.64 -2.46
C ILE A 79 4.89 -8.59 -1.28
N LEU A 80 6.05 -9.15 -0.87
CA LEU A 80 6.11 -10.07 0.25
C LEU A 80 5.52 -9.45 1.52
N PRO A 81 4.70 -10.18 2.25
CA PRO A 81 4.44 -9.85 3.64
C PRO A 81 5.69 -10.13 4.46
N GLY A 82 6.03 -9.28 5.41
CA GLY A 82 7.17 -9.57 6.27
C GLY A 82 7.92 -8.34 6.77
N VAL A 83 9.26 -8.46 6.81
CA VAL A 83 10.16 -7.49 7.44
C VAL A 83 11.19 -6.90 6.48
N ASP A 84 11.06 -7.15 5.20
CA ASP A 84 11.97 -6.59 4.20
C ASP A 84 11.64 -5.12 3.84
N ASN A 85 12.53 -4.49 3.07
CA ASN A 85 12.36 -3.09 2.69
C ASN A 85 11.14 -2.86 1.78
N THR A 86 10.69 -3.84 1.02
CA THR A 86 9.52 -3.72 0.15
C THR A 86 8.23 -3.75 0.94
N SER A 87 8.14 -4.62 1.95
CA SER A 87 7.03 -4.65 2.90
C SER A 87 6.96 -3.38 3.74
N LYS A 88 8.11 -2.81 4.13
CA LYS A 88 8.17 -1.51 4.81
C LYS A 88 7.62 -0.39 3.94
N LEU A 89 8.00 -0.32 2.65
CA LEU A 89 7.46 0.65 1.71
C LEU A 89 5.94 0.54 1.59
N LYS A 90 5.43 -0.69 1.45
CA LYS A 90 3.99 -0.96 1.37
C LYS A 90 3.26 -0.51 2.63
N ALA A 91 3.74 -0.89 3.81
CA ALA A 91 3.14 -0.51 5.08
C ALA A 91 3.13 1.01 5.29
N ASN A 92 4.24 1.69 5.00
CA ASN A 92 4.33 3.15 5.11
C ASN A 92 3.36 3.86 4.16
N PHE A 93 3.27 3.42 2.91
CA PHE A 93 2.33 4.02 1.95
C PHE A 93 0.87 3.87 2.40
N LEU A 94 0.50 2.70 2.92
CA LEU A 94 -0.85 2.45 3.44
C LEU A 94 -1.13 3.31 4.69
N LEU A 95 -0.17 3.44 5.59
CA LEU A 95 -0.27 4.33 6.75
C LEU A 95 -0.43 5.80 6.31
N ASP A 96 0.34 6.24 5.32
CA ASP A 96 0.25 7.59 4.77
C ASP A 96 -1.14 7.91 4.17
N ILE A 97 -1.80 6.91 3.57
CA ILE A 97 -3.19 7.06 3.09
C ILE A 97 -4.14 7.27 4.27
N VAL A 98 -4.05 6.46 5.33
CA VAL A 98 -4.92 6.58 6.51
C VAL A 98 -4.76 7.95 7.17
N GLU A 99 -3.53 8.43 7.28
CA GLU A 99 -3.20 9.72 7.91
C GLU A 99 -3.36 10.94 6.97
N ASN A 100 -3.84 10.77 5.75
CA ASN A 100 -3.97 11.82 4.72
C ASN A 100 -2.64 12.47 4.30
N ARG A 101 -1.51 11.80 4.51
CA ARG A 101 -0.20 12.24 3.99
C ARG A 101 0.02 11.84 2.53
N SER A 102 -0.71 10.83 2.07
CA SER A 102 -0.73 10.40 0.68
C SER A 102 -2.16 10.11 0.23
N HIS A 103 -2.36 10.03 -1.08
CA HIS A 103 -3.65 9.74 -1.68
C HIS A 103 -3.51 8.69 -2.78
N SER A 104 -4.52 7.83 -2.89
CA SER A 104 -4.71 6.93 -4.03
C SER A 104 -6.21 6.87 -4.35
N PRO A 105 -6.61 7.03 -5.61
CA PRO A 105 -8.02 6.85 -5.99
C PRO A 105 -8.49 5.40 -5.92
N LEU A 106 -7.55 4.45 -5.76
CA LEU A 106 -7.83 3.00 -5.77
C LEU A 106 -7.85 2.37 -4.37
N ILE A 107 -7.43 3.10 -3.35
CA ILE A 107 -7.28 2.59 -1.98
C ILE A 107 -7.81 3.66 -1.04
N ASP A 108 -8.94 3.41 -0.42
CA ASP A 108 -9.44 4.24 0.67
C ASP A 108 -8.80 3.85 2.02
N LYS A 109 -9.12 4.57 3.09
CA LYS A 109 -8.55 4.33 4.43
C LYS A 109 -8.91 2.96 4.99
N ILE A 110 -10.13 2.50 4.76
CA ILE A 110 -10.60 1.19 5.22
C ILE A 110 -9.89 0.09 4.45
N ASP A 111 -9.75 0.25 3.14
CA ASP A 111 -9.00 -0.68 2.30
C ASP A 111 -7.52 -0.73 2.69
N ALA A 112 -6.92 0.42 3.01
CA ALA A 112 -5.54 0.49 3.47
C ALA A 112 -5.34 -0.31 4.78
N ILE A 113 -6.25 -0.16 5.76
CA ILE A 113 -6.22 -0.94 7.01
C ILE A 113 -6.38 -2.43 6.74
N LYS A 114 -7.31 -2.84 5.89
CA LYS A 114 -7.51 -4.24 5.53
C LYS A 114 -6.27 -4.84 4.84
N ILE A 115 -5.64 -4.09 3.93
CA ILE A 115 -4.40 -4.55 3.27
C ILE A 115 -3.28 -4.68 4.29
N LEU A 116 -3.13 -3.75 5.25
CA LEU A 116 -2.19 -3.88 6.37
C LEU A 116 -2.45 -5.17 7.17
N GLY A 117 -3.71 -5.48 7.47
CA GLY A 117 -4.10 -6.70 8.16
C GLY A 117 -3.66 -7.99 7.45
N THR A 118 -3.68 -7.99 6.11
CA THR A 118 -3.25 -9.16 5.32
C THR A 118 -1.74 -9.36 5.28
N MET A 119 -0.94 -8.35 5.61
CA MET A 119 0.53 -8.42 5.46
C MET A 119 1.20 -9.34 6.49
N GLN A 120 0.59 -9.56 7.66
CA GLN A 120 1.10 -10.47 8.71
C GLN A 120 2.58 -10.25 9.05
N GLY A 121 3.05 -9.00 9.11
CA GLY A 121 4.43 -8.63 9.33
C GLY A 121 4.61 -7.50 10.37
N GLY A 122 5.82 -7.35 10.94
CA GLY A 122 6.11 -6.36 11.97
C GLY A 122 5.72 -4.94 11.55
N TYR A 123 6.11 -4.50 10.37
CA TYR A 123 5.77 -3.15 9.87
C TYR A 123 4.27 -2.90 9.73
N SER A 124 3.48 -3.91 9.39
CA SER A 124 2.03 -3.76 9.30
C SER A 124 1.37 -3.68 10.66
N ILE A 125 1.83 -4.47 11.64
CA ILE A 125 1.34 -4.38 13.02
C ILE A 125 1.68 -3.03 13.64
N GLU A 126 2.92 -2.56 13.50
CA GLU A 126 3.33 -1.26 13.97
C GLU A 126 2.47 -0.14 13.40
N ALA A 127 2.16 -0.20 12.09
CA ALA A 127 1.26 0.75 11.44
C ALA A 127 -0.17 0.67 12.00
N LEU A 128 -0.73 -0.53 12.20
CA LEU A 128 -2.06 -0.71 12.76
C LEU A 128 -2.15 -0.20 14.22
N ILE A 129 -1.15 -0.48 15.05
CA ILE A 129 -1.07 0.03 16.42
C ILE A 129 -0.94 1.56 16.43
N HIS A 130 -0.16 2.12 15.50
CA HIS A 130 -0.02 3.56 15.35
C HIS A 130 -1.35 4.23 15.00
N ILE A 131 -2.12 3.65 14.08
CA ILE A 131 -3.46 4.13 13.73
C ILE A 131 -4.38 4.07 14.96
N LEU A 132 -4.41 2.92 15.66
CA LEU A 132 -5.24 2.74 16.85
C LEU A 132 -4.95 3.77 17.95
N LYS A 133 -3.69 4.20 18.07
CA LYS A 133 -3.24 5.18 19.06
C LYS A 133 -3.66 6.60 18.70
N ASN A 134 -3.60 6.96 17.42
CA ASN A 134 -3.65 8.36 16.98
C ASN A 134 -4.96 8.75 16.29
N ASP A 135 -5.76 7.78 15.83
CA ASP A 135 -7.01 8.07 15.13
C ASP A 135 -8.20 7.99 16.09
N ASN A 136 -9.00 9.08 16.10
CA ASN A 136 -10.23 9.16 16.90
C ASN A 136 -11.48 8.72 16.13
N ASN A 137 -11.34 8.24 14.89
CA ASN A 137 -12.46 7.76 14.09
C ASN A 137 -12.84 6.34 14.52
N THR A 138 -14.03 6.21 15.10
CA THR A 138 -14.53 4.93 15.61
C THR A 138 -14.54 3.83 14.56
N ILE A 139 -14.93 4.12 13.31
CA ILE A 139 -15.01 3.14 12.22
C ILE A 139 -13.61 2.62 11.86
N LEU A 140 -12.62 3.51 11.77
CA LEU A 140 -11.25 3.10 11.49
C LEU A 140 -10.67 2.28 12.65
N SER A 141 -10.87 2.71 13.89
CA SER A 141 -10.42 1.99 15.08
C SER A 141 -11.05 0.60 15.20
N GLU A 142 -12.34 0.45 14.90
CA GLU A 142 -13.01 -0.86 14.86
C GLU A 142 -12.43 -1.78 13.77
N THR A 143 -12.16 -1.22 12.59
CA THR A 143 -11.52 -1.96 11.50
C THR A 143 -10.11 -2.41 11.89
N VAL A 144 -9.32 -1.53 12.50
CA VAL A 144 -7.99 -1.86 13.01
C VAL A 144 -8.05 -2.96 14.06
N CYS A 145 -8.99 -2.89 15.02
CA CYS A 145 -9.17 -3.95 16.02
C CYS A 145 -9.44 -5.30 15.39
N LYS A 146 -10.30 -5.34 14.37
CA LYS A 146 -10.60 -6.57 13.65
C LYS A 146 -9.37 -7.16 12.97
N GLU A 147 -8.59 -6.32 12.29
CA GLU A 147 -7.38 -6.78 11.59
C GLU A 147 -6.27 -7.19 12.57
N LEU A 148 -6.11 -6.50 13.71
CA LEU A 148 -5.15 -6.89 14.74
C LEU A 148 -5.51 -8.23 15.38
N LYS A 149 -6.78 -8.48 15.70
CA LYS A 149 -7.24 -9.77 16.27
C LYS A 149 -6.94 -10.95 15.34
N ASN A 150 -6.95 -10.74 14.04
CA ASN A 150 -6.66 -11.76 13.04
C ASN A 150 -5.17 -11.92 12.74
N ASN A 151 -4.30 -11.10 13.35
CA ASN A 151 -2.87 -11.12 13.07
C ASN A 151 -2.13 -12.06 14.01
N ILE A 152 -1.42 -13.04 13.43
CA ILE A 152 -0.67 -14.06 14.20
C ILE A 152 0.47 -13.49 15.04
N LEU A 153 1.00 -12.30 14.65
CA LEU A 153 2.09 -11.63 15.39
C LEU A 153 1.58 -10.70 16.49
N LEU A 154 0.28 -10.62 16.73
CA LEU A 154 -0.28 -9.76 17.77
C LEU A 154 0.32 -10.07 19.15
N PHE A 155 0.63 -11.34 19.42
CA PHE A 155 1.21 -11.76 20.69
C PHE A 155 2.55 -11.06 21.00
N ASP A 156 3.39 -10.83 19.99
CA ASP A 156 4.68 -10.14 20.15
C ASP A 156 4.50 -8.67 20.52
N TYR A 157 3.34 -8.10 20.23
CA TYR A 157 2.99 -6.70 20.50
C TYR A 157 1.99 -6.53 21.65
N PHE A 158 1.76 -7.59 22.43
CA PHE A 158 0.82 -7.57 23.56
C PHE A 158 1.04 -6.40 24.51
N TYR A 159 2.28 -6.12 24.89
CA TYR A 159 2.60 -5.00 25.79
C TYR A 159 2.22 -3.63 25.21
N ASN A 160 2.36 -3.46 23.91
CA ASN A 160 1.97 -2.22 23.24
C ASN A 160 0.44 -2.01 23.31
N ILE A 161 -0.35 -3.08 23.15
CA ILE A 161 -1.81 -3.03 23.28
C ILE A 161 -2.20 -2.78 24.74
N GLU A 162 -1.53 -3.43 25.71
CA GLU A 162 -1.76 -3.22 27.14
C GLU A 162 -1.47 -1.76 27.56
N GLU A 163 -0.41 -1.15 27.07
CA GLU A 163 -0.10 0.27 27.30
C GLU A 163 -1.19 1.19 26.75
N LEU A 164 -1.71 0.91 25.53
CA LEU A 164 -2.82 1.66 24.96
C LEU A 164 -4.08 1.53 25.81
N TYR A 165 -4.38 0.35 26.32
CA TYR A 165 -5.50 0.13 27.24
C TYR A 165 -5.32 0.95 28.54
N LYS A 166 -4.14 0.89 29.15
CA LYS A 166 -3.81 1.65 30.38
C LYS A 166 -3.90 3.16 30.16
N SER A 167 -3.65 3.63 28.94
CA SER A 167 -3.81 5.06 28.57
C SER A 167 -5.26 5.46 28.27
N GLY A 168 -6.22 4.53 28.38
CA GLY A 168 -7.64 4.81 28.23
C GLY A 168 -8.20 4.52 26.84
N ASN A 169 -7.45 3.86 25.95
CA ASN A 169 -7.96 3.47 24.64
C ASN A 169 -8.96 2.31 24.77
N ILE A 170 -10.24 2.58 24.53
CA ILE A 170 -11.32 1.60 24.67
C ILE A 170 -11.26 0.46 23.66
N HIS A 171 -10.70 0.74 22.48
CA HIS A 171 -10.55 -0.27 21.42
C HIS A 171 -9.44 -1.28 21.76
N ALA A 172 -8.38 -0.84 22.45
CA ALA A 172 -7.34 -1.74 22.95
C ALA A 172 -7.90 -2.76 23.97
N LYS A 173 -8.88 -2.34 24.80
CA LYS A 173 -9.59 -3.26 25.71
C LYS A 173 -10.23 -4.42 24.94
N ASN A 174 -10.94 -4.11 23.87
CA ASN A 174 -11.62 -5.11 23.03
C ASN A 174 -10.65 -6.12 22.41
N ILE A 175 -9.39 -5.75 22.17
CA ILE A 175 -8.35 -6.63 21.65
C ILE A 175 -7.87 -7.59 22.75
N LEU A 176 -7.68 -7.08 23.98
CA LEU A 176 -7.16 -7.88 25.10
C LEU A 176 -8.17 -8.88 25.65
N GLU A 177 -9.48 -8.63 25.49
CA GLU A 177 -10.57 -9.48 25.98
C GLU A 177 -11.00 -10.55 24.95
N SER A 178 -10.37 -10.62 23.79
CA SER A 178 -10.70 -11.59 22.73
C SER A 178 -9.74 -12.77 22.70
#